data_ede361dda230641a4f4d1eefef0eed22
#
_entry.id   ede361dda230641a4f4d1eefef0eed22
#
_cell.length_a   1.000
_cell.length_b   1.000
_cell.length_c   1.000
_cell.angle_alpha   90.00
_cell.angle_beta   90.00
_cell.angle_gamma   90.00
#
_symmetry.space_group_name_H-M   'P 1'
#
loop_
_entity.id
_entity.type
_entity.pdbx_description
1 polymer ?
#
loop_
_entity_poly.entity_id
_entity_poly.type
_entity_poly.pdbx_seq_one_letter_code
_entity_poly.pdbx_strand_id
1 'polypeptide(L)'
;MSREREDQERPCLHCTIVELIDDFFAEYPATAGSDKVDAAEADEVIDAIAKTVAELTSQQDGFIRQHVIEQLMRQIMHYDAEFRREEAISAVGSNAKH
;
A
#
# COMPACT_ATOMS: atom_id res chain seq x y z
N MET A 1 -10.91 -23.50 18.79
CA MET A 1 -10.99 -22.57 19.44
C MET A 1 -10.77 -21.23 18.98
N SER A 2 -9.95 -20.51 19.57
CA SER A 2 -9.78 -19.13 19.17
C SER A 2 -9.23 -19.03 17.79
N ARG A 3 -8.54 -20.05 17.32
CA ARG A 3 -7.99 -19.98 15.98
C ARG A 3 -9.08 -19.87 14.92
N GLU A 4 -10.13 -20.64 15.06
CA GLU A 4 -11.22 -20.56 14.10
C GLU A 4 -11.89 -19.22 14.16
N ARG A 5 -12.07 -18.71 15.37
CA ARG A 5 -12.69 -17.41 15.52
C ARG A 5 -11.81 -16.33 14.93
N GLU A 6 -10.50 -16.47 15.10
CA GLU A 6 -9.57 -15.52 14.54
C GLU A 6 -9.66 -15.50 13.03
N ASP A 7 -9.78 -16.67 12.43
CA ASP A 7 -9.89 -16.71 10.98
C ASP A 7 -11.11 -16.00 10.49
N GLN A 8 -12.23 -16.17 11.18
CA GLN A 8 -13.45 -15.53 10.77
C GLN A 8 -13.43 -14.05 10.99
N GLU A 9 -12.82 -13.62 12.08
CA GLU A 9 -12.82 -12.22 12.43
C GLU A 9 -11.54 -11.51 12.04
N ARG A 10 -10.67 -12.25 11.41
CA ARG A 10 -9.38 -11.69 11.08
C ARG A 10 -9.53 -10.55 10.09
N PRO A 11 -9.02 -9.37 10.40
CA PRO A 11 -9.13 -8.27 9.48
C PRO A 11 -8.18 -8.48 8.30
N CYS A 12 -8.47 -7.76 7.24
CA CYS A 12 -7.61 -7.75 6.07
C CYS A 12 -6.37 -6.94 6.42
N LEU A 13 -5.19 -7.53 6.29
CA LEU A 13 -3.96 -6.81 6.62
C LEU A 13 -3.80 -5.56 5.79
N HIS A 14 -4.04 -5.68 4.49
CA HIS A 14 -3.95 -4.53 3.60
C HIS A 14 -4.94 -3.44 4.02
N CYS A 15 -6.15 -3.82 4.35
CA CYS A 15 -7.16 -2.85 4.77
C CYS A 15 -6.75 -2.15 6.06
N THR A 16 -6.16 -2.91 6.97
CA THR A 16 -5.71 -2.36 8.24
C THR A 16 -4.59 -1.34 8.01
N ILE A 17 -3.68 -1.67 7.10
CA ILE A 17 -2.59 -0.75 6.79
C ILE A 17 -3.14 0.54 6.20
N VAL A 18 -4.09 0.45 5.29
CA VAL A 18 -4.67 1.63 4.67
C VAL A 18 -5.38 2.48 5.71
N GLU A 19 -6.13 1.85 6.61
CA GLU A 19 -6.81 2.58 7.67
C GLU A 19 -5.82 3.29 8.58
N LEU A 20 -4.73 2.61 8.90
CA LEU A 20 -3.71 3.19 9.76
C LEU A 20 -3.07 4.40 9.10
N ILE A 21 -2.82 4.31 7.81
CA ILE A 21 -2.25 5.42 7.07
C ILE A 21 -3.22 6.61 7.06
N ASP A 22 -4.50 6.33 6.80
CA ASP A 22 -5.50 7.39 6.79
C ASP A 22 -5.60 8.06 8.14
N ASP A 23 -5.64 7.27 9.22
CA ASP A 23 -5.73 7.81 10.56
C ASP A 23 -4.51 8.64 10.89
N PHE A 24 -3.35 8.16 10.47
CA PHE A 24 -2.11 8.88 10.75
C PHE A 24 -2.14 10.26 10.11
N PHE A 25 -2.52 10.34 8.85
CA PHE A 25 -2.52 11.64 8.17
C PHE A 25 -3.68 12.52 8.59
N ALA A 26 -4.75 11.95 9.11
CA ALA A 26 -5.82 12.75 9.68
C ALA A 26 -5.31 13.51 10.90
N GLU A 27 -4.42 12.88 11.66
CA GLU A 27 -3.89 13.49 12.87
C GLU A 27 -2.60 14.25 12.61
N TYR A 28 -1.81 13.77 11.68
CA TYR A 28 -0.50 14.37 11.37
C TYR A 28 -0.40 14.64 9.87
N PRO A 29 -1.02 15.70 9.40
CA PRO A 29 -1.00 15.98 7.95
C PRO A 29 0.43 16.17 7.45
N ALA A 30 0.67 15.79 6.22
CA ALA A 30 1.96 16.01 5.62
C ALA A 30 2.23 17.49 5.56
N THR A 31 3.48 17.88 5.81
CA THR A 31 3.80 19.27 5.98
C THR A 31 4.23 19.98 4.72
N ALA A 32 4.35 19.27 3.64
CA ALA A 32 4.79 19.91 2.41
C ALA A 32 3.77 20.93 1.95
N GLY A 33 4.15 21.78 1.05
CA GLY A 33 3.32 22.83 0.60
C GLY A 33 1.91 22.38 0.29
N SER A 34 0.99 23.21 0.59
CA SER A 34 -0.42 22.84 0.59
C SER A 34 -0.92 22.27 -0.72
N ASP A 35 -0.43 22.76 -1.83
CA ASP A 35 -0.96 22.32 -3.10
C ASP A 35 -0.59 20.90 -3.44
N LYS A 36 0.39 20.33 -2.73
CA LYS A 36 0.89 19.02 -3.06
C LYS A 36 0.79 18.06 -1.88
N VAL A 37 -0.26 18.24 -1.11
CA VAL A 37 -0.44 17.40 0.07
C VAL A 37 -0.49 15.92 -0.32
N ASP A 38 -1.23 15.60 -1.37
CA ASP A 38 -1.37 14.20 -1.76
C ASP A 38 -0.02 13.61 -2.16
N ALA A 39 0.79 14.36 -2.89
CA ALA A 39 2.10 13.88 -3.30
C ALA A 39 3.01 13.72 -2.08
N ALA A 40 2.93 14.66 -1.14
CA ALA A 40 3.76 14.58 0.05
C ALA A 40 3.37 13.38 0.90
N GLU A 41 2.09 13.10 1.01
CA GLU A 41 1.65 11.94 1.74
C GLU A 41 2.11 10.65 1.07
N ALA A 42 2.02 10.59 -0.25
CA ALA A 42 2.48 9.42 -0.98
C ALA A 42 3.97 9.19 -0.76
N ASP A 43 4.75 10.24 -0.80
CA ASP A 43 6.19 10.13 -0.57
C ASP A 43 6.49 9.62 0.82
N GLU A 44 5.76 10.11 1.80
CA GLU A 44 5.98 9.68 3.17
C GLU A 44 5.59 8.22 3.35
N VAL A 45 4.51 7.79 2.72
CA VAL A 45 4.09 6.40 2.78
C VAL A 45 5.13 5.50 2.13
N ILE A 46 5.63 5.91 0.97
CA ILE A 46 6.64 5.12 0.27
C ILE A 46 7.88 4.96 1.15
N ASP A 47 8.31 6.04 1.76
CA ASP A 47 9.49 5.99 2.61
C ASP A 47 9.25 5.08 3.81
N ALA A 48 8.09 5.20 4.43
CA ALA A 48 7.77 4.40 5.61
C ALA A 48 7.69 2.92 5.25
N ILE A 49 7.06 2.60 4.13
CA ILE A 49 6.95 1.21 3.72
C ILE A 49 8.33 0.64 3.39
N ALA A 50 9.15 1.43 2.71
CA ALA A 50 10.50 0.99 2.36
C ALA A 50 11.31 0.69 3.60
N LYS A 51 11.24 1.57 4.59
CA LYS A 51 11.96 1.34 5.84
C LYS A 51 11.43 0.11 6.57
N THR A 52 10.13 -0.06 6.57
CA THR A 52 9.52 -1.19 7.24
C THR A 52 9.95 -2.50 6.60
N VAL A 53 9.92 -2.58 5.29
CA VAL A 53 10.35 -3.79 4.59
C VAL A 53 11.82 -4.06 4.87
N ALA A 54 12.65 -3.03 4.83
CA ALA A 54 14.07 -3.19 5.10
C ALA A 54 14.30 -3.72 6.51
N GLU A 55 13.56 -3.19 7.47
CA GLU A 55 13.69 -3.65 8.85
C GLU A 55 13.24 -5.09 9.01
N LEU A 56 12.11 -5.43 8.40
CA LEU A 56 11.58 -6.78 8.55
C LEU A 56 12.51 -7.82 7.94
N THR A 57 13.26 -7.45 6.94
CA THR A 57 14.13 -8.39 6.27
C THR A 57 15.60 -8.24 6.67
N SER A 58 15.90 -7.35 7.62
CA SER A 58 17.30 -7.03 7.94
C SER A 58 18.05 -8.21 8.52
N GLN A 59 17.34 -9.14 9.14
CA GLN A 59 17.99 -10.31 9.75
C GLN A 59 18.15 -11.46 8.79
N GLN A 60 17.61 -11.35 7.60
CA GLN A 60 17.75 -12.40 6.60
C GLN A 60 19.07 -12.24 5.86
N ASP A 61 19.55 -13.32 5.27
CA ASP A 61 20.78 -13.18 4.49
C ASP A 61 20.52 -12.39 3.22
N GLY A 62 21.59 -11.99 2.56
CA GLY A 62 21.47 -11.09 1.41
C GLY A 62 20.65 -11.67 0.28
N PHE A 63 20.75 -12.97 0.07
CA PHE A 63 20.00 -13.59 -1.00
C PHE A 63 18.50 -13.51 -0.75
N ILE A 64 18.10 -13.78 0.48
CA ILE A 64 16.68 -13.73 0.83
C ILE A 64 16.16 -12.30 0.77
N ARG A 65 16.94 -11.34 1.26
CA ARG A 65 16.55 -9.95 1.19
C ARG A 65 16.34 -9.49 -0.25
N GLN A 66 17.26 -9.89 -1.12
CA GLN A 66 17.14 -9.53 -2.53
C GLN A 66 15.86 -10.13 -3.12
N HIS A 67 15.59 -11.38 -2.78
CA HIS A 67 14.39 -12.05 -3.29
C HIS A 67 13.12 -11.33 -2.82
N VAL A 68 13.09 -10.93 -1.56
CA VAL A 68 11.92 -10.24 -1.02
C VAL A 68 11.69 -8.92 -1.73
N ILE A 69 12.76 -8.17 -1.95
CA ILE A 69 12.65 -6.88 -2.63
C ILE A 69 12.13 -7.08 -4.05
N GLU A 70 12.66 -8.04 -4.76
CA GLU A 70 12.21 -8.31 -6.13
C GLU A 70 10.76 -8.76 -6.16
N GLN A 71 10.39 -9.60 -5.22
CA GLN A 71 9.02 -10.08 -5.15
C GLN A 71 8.05 -8.93 -4.86
N LEU A 72 8.44 -8.05 -3.95
CA LEU A 72 7.61 -6.90 -3.62
C LEU A 72 7.42 -6.00 -4.84
N MET A 73 8.48 -5.76 -5.59
CA MET A 73 8.36 -4.93 -6.78
C MET A 73 7.42 -5.55 -7.80
N ARG A 74 7.52 -6.86 -8.00
CA ARG A 74 6.61 -7.54 -8.92
C ARG A 74 5.17 -7.42 -8.49
N GLN A 75 4.93 -7.58 -7.19
CA GLN A 75 3.56 -7.48 -6.69
C GLN A 75 3.01 -6.07 -6.84
N ILE A 76 3.84 -5.08 -6.57
CA ILE A 76 3.41 -3.70 -6.74
C ILE A 76 3.01 -3.46 -8.19
N MET A 77 3.83 -3.90 -9.13
CA MET A 77 3.54 -3.69 -10.53
C MET A 77 2.29 -4.45 -10.97
N HIS A 78 2.12 -5.62 -10.40
CA HIS A 78 0.94 -6.44 -10.72
C HIS A 78 -0.35 -5.72 -10.29
N TYR A 79 -0.38 -5.24 -9.05
CA TYR A 79 -1.57 -4.58 -8.56
C TYR A 79 -1.77 -3.22 -9.21
N ASP A 80 -0.69 -2.52 -9.49
CA ASP A 80 -0.79 -1.25 -10.18
C ASP A 80 -1.44 -1.44 -11.55
N ALA A 81 -1.05 -2.50 -12.26
CA ALA A 81 -1.63 -2.78 -13.56
C ALA A 81 -3.11 -3.08 -13.46
N GLU A 82 -3.50 -3.81 -12.39
CA GLU A 82 -4.91 -4.11 -12.19
C GLU A 82 -5.72 -2.86 -11.91
N PHE A 83 -5.21 -1.99 -11.06
CA PHE A 83 -5.91 -0.75 -10.75
C PHE A 83 -6.03 0.15 -11.97
N ARG A 84 -4.99 0.20 -12.79
CA ARG A 84 -5.06 0.99 -14.01
C ARG A 84 -6.09 0.45 -14.98
N ARG A 85 -6.19 -0.87 -15.04
CA ARG A 85 -7.17 -1.49 -15.89
C ARG A 85 -8.58 -1.15 -15.43
N GLU A 86 -8.80 -1.19 -14.13
CA GLU A 86 -10.09 -0.85 -13.58
C GLU A 86 -10.44 0.60 -13.83
N GLU A 87 -9.45 1.47 -13.70
CA GLU A 87 -9.66 2.89 -13.99
C GLU A 87 -10.05 3.10 -15.43
N ALA A 88 -9.38 2.41 -16.34
CA ALA A 88 -9.66 2.55 -17.76
C ALA A 88 -11.08 2.09 -18.06
N ILE A 89 -11.48 0.98 -17.46
CA ILE A 89 -12.84 0.46 -17.68
C ILE A 89 -13.85 1.44 -17.12
N SER A 90 -13.60 1.97 -15.96
CA SER A 90 -14.48 2.93 -15.33
C SER A 90 -14.61 4.20 -16.16
N ALA A 91 -13.47 4.68 -16.68
CA ALA A 91 -13.49 5.89 -17.49
C ALA A 91 -14.28 5.66 -18.78
N VAL A 92 -14.08 4.52 -19.40
CA VAL A 92 -14.81 4.18 -20.62
C VAL A 92 -16.29 4.11 -20.32
N GLY A 93 -16.64 3.47 -19.21
CA GLY A 93 -18.03 3.38 -18.81
C GLY A 93 -18.65 4.73 -18.58
N SER A 94 -17.91 5.63 -17.94
CA SER A 94 -18.39 6.98 -17.71
C SER A 94 -18.59 7.69 -19.03
N ASN A 95 -17.65 7.57 -19.94
CA ASN A 95 -17.77 8.22 -21.22
C ASN A 95 -18.94 7.69 -22.01
N ALA A 96 -19.20 6.41 -21.89
CA ALA A 96 -20.30 5.80 -22.63
C ALA A 96 -21.63 6.37 -22.19
N LYS A 97 -21.71 6.88 -21.00
CA LYS A 97 -22.96 7.44 -20.52
C LYS A 97 -23.24 8.82 -21.07
N HIS A 98 -22.24 9.46 -21.56
CA HIS A 98 -22.42 10.76 -22.13
C HIS A 98 -22.77 10.64 -23.59
#